data_b9680e3a7517f9bb82c82763ecbb3b6a
#
_entry.id   b9680e3a7517f9bb82c82763ecbb3b6a
#
_cell.length_a   1.000
_cell.length_b   1.000
_cell.length_c   1.000
_cell.angle_alpha   90.00
_cell.angle_beta   90.00
_cell.angle_gamma   90.00
#
_symmetry.space_group_name_H-M   'P 1'
#
loop_
_entity.id
_entity.type
_entity.pdbx_description
1 polymer ?
#
loop_
_entity_poly.entity_id
_entity_poly.type
_entity_poly.pdbx_seq_one_letter_code
_entity_poly.pdbx_strand_id
1 'polypeptide(L)'
;MISLNNIYEETRSFAQKYIEPLSEELDRECRFPSEIFEELGKHGYFKLIIPKSEGGLGGGIKENVEVVRAIAESNPSVGLCYMMHNVALSYLLKYGNETIISEVVKDIVENDVFCALSGTEAGSGVHMQNTSFKVDIEGEYAILNGSKHMVTSGGFATWYMTIAPEKTGSDHIINWFVSKNTKGLSFEENGWNGVGMRSNASVPTHYENVKVSVNNAVDASKSETSPISIDTVYFILGLSAVYSGLCWGLFDAANNHAANRKYPDGSSLADVQIVRDHLAKLYCNASSSKALTMEAVNSVENNSDDLAEKVFSSRIVASENAIDSAKYAMRVGGGKAYNRVGQIERMMRDSYAGQVMAPSIDVLKQMLVGSLNSK
;
A
#
# COMPACT_ATOMS: atom_id res chain seq x y z
N MET A 1 1.69 -0.31 22.77
CA MET A 1 0.63 -0.47 21.74
C MET A 1 0.13 0.91 21.35
N ILE A 2 -0.11 1.12 20.08
CA ILE A 2 -0.66 2.37 19.53
C ILE A 2 -2.11 2.59 19.99
N SER A 3 -2.54 3.87 20.07
CA SER A 3 -3.89 4.27 20.45
C SER A 3 -4.65 4.80 19.22
N LEU A 4 -5.90 4.36 19.02
CA LEU A 4 -6.72 4.82 17.90
C LEU A 4 -7.07 6.31 17.99
N ASN A 5 -7.13 6.91 19.18
CA ASN A 5 -7.57 8.29 19.37
C ASN A 5 -6.61 9.33 18.73
N ASN A 6 -5.31 9.03 18.69
CA ASN A 6 -4.27 9.91 18.13
C ASN A 6 -3.37 9.16 17.17
N ILE A 7 -3.94 8.22 16.43
CA ILE A 7 -3.16 7.24 15.65
C ILE A 7 -2.21 7.87 14.63
N TYR A 8 -2.62 8.96 14.01
CA TYR A 8 -1.76 9.68 13.07
C TYR A 8 -0.52 10.25 13.76
N GLU A 9 -0.66 10.98 14.86
CA GLU A 9 0.45 11.62 15.58
C GLU A 9 1.39 10.59 16.20
N GLU A 10 0.83 9.51 16.77
CA GLU A 10 1.64 8.39 17.28
C GLU A 10 2.42 7.72 16.16
N THR A 11 1.79 7.52 14.99
CA THR A 11 2.46 6.93 13.83
C THR A 11 3.50 7.87 13.24
N ARG A 12 3.28 9.19 13.21
CA ARG A 12 4.31 10.17 12.82
C ARG A 12 5.53 10.10 13.74
N SER A 13 5.29 10.04 15.05
CA SER A 13 6.38 9.89 16.04
C SER A 13 7.13 8.57 15.85
N PHE A 14 6.42 7.48 15.59
CA PHE A 14 7.02 6.18 15.25
C PHE A 14 7.86 6.28 13.98
N ALA A 15 7.32 6.88 12.91
CA ALA A 15 8.01 7.01 11.63
C ALA A 15 9.29 7.84 11.73
N GLN A 16 9.26 8.94 12.47
CA GLN A 16 10.44 9.76 12.75
C GLN A 16 11.53 8.99 13.50
N LYS A 17 11.13 8.14 14.42
CA LYS A 17 12.08 7.37 15.24
C LYS A 17 12.67 6.16 14.53
N TYR A 18 11.86 5.40 13.81
CA TYR A 18 12.22 4.07 13.29
C TYR A 18 12.35 4.00 11.77
N ILE A 19 11.66 4.89 11.01
CA ILE A 19 11.61 4.82 9.55
C ILE A 19 12.55 5.84 8.90
N GLU A 20 12.46 7.11 9.28
CA GLU A 20 13.26 8.18 8.66
C GLU A 20 14.76 7.89 8.69
N PRO A 21 15.36 7.45 9.81
CA PRO A 21 16.80 7.23 9.89
C PRO A 21 17.32 6.15 8.92
N LEU A 22 16.48 5.18 8.56
CA LEU A 22 16.85 4.07 7.69
C LEU A 22 16.49 4.29 6.22
N SER A 23 15.64 5.29 5.92
CA SER A 23 15.01 5.43 4.60
C SER A 23 15.99 5.61 3.44
N GLU A 24 17.12 6.31 3.65
CA GLU A 24 18.14 6.52 2.63
C GLU A 24 18.95 5.25 2.37
N GLU A 25 19.33 4.53 3.42
CA GLU A 25 20.04 3.26 3.31
C GLU A 25 19.18 2.20 2.60
N LEU A 26 17.93 2.03 3.02
CA LEU A 26 16.98 1.09 2.44
C LEU A 26 16.79 1.32 0.93
N ASP A 27 16.67 2.58 0.52
CA ASP A 27 16.54 2.95 -0.89
C ASP A 27 17.82 2.63 -1.67
N ARG A 28 18.98 3.03 -1.12
CA ARG A 28 20.29 2.78 -1.76
C ARG A 28 20.53 1.29 -1.97
N GLU A 29 20.26 0.47 -0.96
CA GLU A 29 20.50 -0.97 -0.96
C GLU A 29 19.41 -1.78 -1.68
N CYS A 30 18.27 -1.14 -1.97
CA CYS A 30 17.11 -1.82 -2.58
C CYS A 30 16.65 -3.04 -1.78
N ARG A 31 16.59 -2.91 -0.46
CA ARG A 31 16.27 -4.02 0.46
C ARG A 31 14.97 -3.81 1.23
N PHE A 32 14.33 -4.90 1.60
CA PHE A 32 13.14 -4.87 2.45
C PHE A 32 13.49 -4.39 3.87
N PRO A 33 12.64 -3.56 4.49
CA PRO A 33 12.89 -2.95 5.80
C PRO A 33 12.47 -3.88 6.95
N SER A 34 13.09 -5.06 7.09
CA SER A 34 12.71 -6.09 8.06
C SER A 34 12.68 -5.55 9.48
N GLU A 35 13.68 -4.74 9.87
CA GLU A 35 13.78 -4.12 11.18
C GLU A 35 12.63 -3.15 11.49
N ILE A 36 12.13 -2.43 10.47
CA ILE A 36 10.95 -1.56 10.63
C ILE A 36 9.69 -2.40 10.81
N PHE A 37 9.56 -3.51 10.06
CA PHE A 37 8.40 -4.40 10.16
C PHE A 37 8.38 -5.14 11.50
N GLU A 38 9.53 -5.51 12.06
CA GLU A 38 9.61 -6.02 13.44
C GLU A 38 9.10 -4.99 14.46
N GLU A 39 9.51 -3.73 14.34
CA GLU A 39 9.02 -2.68 15.23
C GLU A 39 7.52 -2.38 15.01
N LEU A 40 7.01 -2.41 13.77
CA LEU A 40 5.58 -2.30 13.49
C LEU A 40 4.78 -3.40 14.21
N GLY A 41 5.25 -4.64 14.15
CA GLY A 41 4.64 -5.77 14.87
C GLY A 41 4.63 -5.55 16.37
N LYS A 42 5.79 -5.30 16.99
CA LYS A 42 5.93 -5.04 18.45
C LYS A 42 5.04 -3.92 18.97
N HIS A 43 4.79 -2.90 18.15
CA HIS A 43 3.92 -1.78 18.51
C HIS A 43 2.43 -2.04 18.22
N GLY A 44 2.08 -3.19 17.61
CA GLY A 44 0.71 -3.64 17.37
C GLY A 44 0.08 -3.12 16.08
N TYR A 45 0.85 -2.58 15.14
CA TYR A 45 0.31 -2.06 13.88
C TYR A 45 -0.36 -3.13 13.02
N PHE A 46 0.11 -4.39 13.06
CA PHE A 46 -0.50 -5.49 12.32
C PHE A 46 -1.85 -5.94 12.89
N LYS A 47 -2.17 -5.53 14.13
CA LYS A 47 -3.43 -5.84 14.81
C LYS A 47 -4.48 -4.73 14.64
N LEU A 48 -4.19 -3.71 13.79
CA LEU A 48 -4.98 -2.49 13.67
C LEU A 48 -6.46 -2.76 13.41
N ILE A 49 -6.78 -3.54 12.39
CA ILE A 49 -8.17 -3.79 11.95
C ILE A 49 -8.78 -5.08 12.51
N ILE A 50 -8.01 -5.87 13.26
CA ILE A 50 -8.54 -7.06 13.93
C ILE A 50 -9.51 -6.64 15.04
N PRO A 51 -10.68 -7.31 15.18
CA PRO A 51 -11.62 -7.03 16.26
C PRO A 51 -10.99 -7.15 17.65
N LYS A 52 -11.42 -6.32 18.60
CA LYS A 52 -10.94 -6.37 19.99
C LYS A 52 -11.21 -7.73 20.65
N SER A 53 -12.31 -8.38 20.31
CA SER A 53 -12.66 -9.72 20.78
C SER A 53 -11.64 -10.79 20.38
N GLU A 54 -10.86 -10.54 19.31
CA GLU A 54 -9.84 -11.43 18.79
C GLU A 54 -8.40 -10.97 19.06
N GLY A 55 -8.24 -10.02 19.99
CA GLY A 55 -6.93 -9.51 20.43
C GLY A 55 -6.38 -8.35 19.57
N GLY A 56 -7.19 -7.78 18.69
CA GLY A 56 -6.84 -6.63 17.87
C GLY A 56 -7.20 -5.28 18.49
N LEU A 57 -7.01 -4.21 17.71
CA LEU A 57 -7.31 -2.83 18.13
C LEU A 57 -8.72 -2.39 17.74
N GLY A 58 -9.39 -3.06 16.82
CA GLY A 58 -10.73 -2.74 16.34
C GLY A 58 -10.81 -1.42 15.57
N GLY A 59 -9.74 -1.04 14.88
CA GLY A 59 -9.72 0.08 13.94
C GLY A 59 -10.41 -0.25 12.63
N GLY A 60 -10.63 0.77 11.81
CA GLY A 60 -11.29 0.66 10.50
C GLY A 60 -10.46 1.26 9.37
N ILE A 61 -11.16 1.57 8.28
CA ILE A 61 -10.54 2.17 7.09
C ILE A 61 -9.91 3.54 7.38
N LYS A 62 -10.53 4.34 8.26
CA LYS A 62 -10.02 5.65 8.66
C LYS A 62 -8.66 5.53 9.33
N GLU A 63 -8.56 4.68 10.35
CA GLU A 63 -7.31 4.47 11.08
C GLU A 63 -6.23 3.88 10.17
N ASN A 64 -6.60 2.96 9.27
CA ASN A 64 -5.68 2.42 8.27
C ASN A 64 -5.12 3.53 7.36
N VAL A 65 -5.96 4.40 6.81
CA VAL A 65 -5.56 5.52 5.96
C VAL A 65 -4.64 6.48 6.70
N GLU A 66 -4.93 6.80 7.96
CA GLU A 66 -4.09 7.70 8.77
C GLU A 66 -2.73 7.09 9.10
N VAL A 67 -2.65 5.79 9.40
CA VAL A 67 -1.38 5.08 9.61
C VAL A 67 -0.55 5.06 8.32
N VAL A 68 -1.15 4.64 7.21
CA VAL A 68 -0.46 4.56 5.91
C VAL A 68 0.07 5.93 5.50
N ARG A 69 -0.74 6.98 5.64
CA ARG A 69 -0.34 8.36 5.31
C ARG A 69 0.83 8.82 6.17
N ALA A 70 0.76 8.62 7.49
CA ALA A 70 1.80 9.01 8.42
C ALA A 70 3.15 8.30 8.16
N ILE A 71 3.12 7.01 7.82
CA ILE A 71 4.31 6.25 7.41
C ILE A 71 4.88 6.80 6.10
N ALA A 72 4.01 7.04 5.11
CA ALA A 72 4.40 7.45 3.77
C ALA A 72 5.01 8.87 3.71
N GLU A 73 4.73 9.74 4.68
CA GLU A 73 5.40 11.04 4.84
C GLU A 73 6.91 10.89 5.07
N SER A 74 7.33 9.78 5.67
CA SER A 74 8.74 9.44 5.89
C SER A 74 9.29 8.51 4.80
N ASN A 75 8.52 7.45 4.45
CA ASN A 75 8.92 6.47 3.44
C ASN A 75 7.69 5.87 2.74
N PRO A 76 7.38 6.30 1.49
CA PRO A 76 6.25 5.77 0.72
C PRO A 76 6.31 4.26 0.47
N SER A 77 7.51 3.70 0.31
CA SER A 77 7.72 2.28 0.09
C SER A 77 7.31 1.43 1.30
N VAL A 78 7.65 1.88 2.50
CA VAL A 78 7.21 1.23 3.76
C VAL A 78 5.69 1.34 3.92
N GLY A 79 5.12 2.52 3.63
CA GLY A 79 3.67 2.73 3.65
C GLY A 79 2.92 1.79 2.70
N LEU A 80 3.48 1.57 1.48
CA LEU A 80 2.96 0.62 0.51
C LEU A 80 2.96 -0.82 1.04
N CYS A 81 4.08 -1.28 1.61
CA CYS A 81 4.16 -2.62 2.17
C CYS A 81 3.18 -2.82 3.32
N TYR A 82 3.06 -1.83 4.21
CA TYR A 82 2.14 -1.89 5.34
C TYR A 82 0.66 -1.94 4.89
N MET A 83 0.25 -1.13 3.89
CA MET A 83 -1.13 -1.16 3.43
C MET A 83 -1.53 -2.51 2.83
N MET A 84 -0.59 -3.22 2.16
CA MET A 84 -0.88 -4.53 1.57
C MET A 84 -1.27 -5.57 2.60
N HIS A 85 -0.75 -5.48 3.83
CA HIS A 85 -1.19 -6.30 4.95
C HIS A 85 -2.69 -6.10 5.24
N ASN A 86 -3.13 -4.85 5.37
CA ASN A 86 -4.52 -4.56 5.69
C ASN A 86 -5.47 -4.82 4.51
N VAL A 87 -5.00 -4.77 3.26
CA VAL A 87 -5.78 -5.23 2.09
C VAL A 87 -6.13 -6.71 2.24
N ALA A 88 -5.13 -7.56 2.45
CA ALA A 88 -5.35 -9.00 2.60
C ALA A 88 -6.18 -9.32 3.85
N LEU A 89 -5.89 -8.66 4.95
CA LEU A 89 -6.57 -8.89 6.23
C LEU A 89 -8.04 -8.43 6.19
N SER A 90 -8.36 -7.29 5.56
CA SER A 90 -9.74 -6.81 5.43
C SER A 90 -10.62 -7.77 4.63
N TYR A 91 -10.06 -8.34 3.56
CA TYR A 91 -10.74 -9.35 2.75
C TYR A 91 -11.01 -10.63 3.56
N LEU A 92 -9.98 -11.11 4.27
CA LEU A 92 -10.07 -12.29 5.12
C LEU A 92 -11.15 -12.13 6.20
N LEU A 93 -11.11 -11.03 6.95
CA LEU A 93 -12.05 -10.77 8.05
C LEU A 93 -13.50 -10.65 7.57
N LYS A 94 -13.73 -10.17 6.35
CA LYS A 94 -15.09 -9.99 5.81
C LYS A 94 -15.66 -11.26 5.16
N TYR A 95 -14.83 -12.03 4.45
CA TYR A 95 -15.32 -13.14 3.59
C TYR A 95 -14.78 -14.52 3.96
N GLY A 96 -13.77 -14.59 4.83
CA GLY A 96 -13.15 -15.85 5.26
C GLY A 96 -14.13 -16.73 6.06
N ASN A 97 -13.93 -18.03 6.02
CA ASN A 97 -14.55 -18.95 6.96
C ASN A 97 -13.83 -18.93 8.31
N GLU A 98 -14.49 -19.43 9.36
CA GLU A 98 -13.96 -19.41 10.73
C GLU A 98 -12.58 -20.07 10.87
N THR A 99 -12.31 -21.14 10.09
CA THR A 99 -11.05 -21.88 10.16
C THR A 99 -9.88 -21.02 9.74
N ILE A 100 -9.93 -20.43 8.52
CA ILE A 100 -8.81 -19.62 8.00
C ILE A 100 -8.68 -18.28 8.72
N ILE A 101 -9.81 -17.66 9.13
CA ILE A 101 -9.77 -16.44 9.96
C ILE A 101 -9.03 -16.72 11.25
N SER A 102 -9.45 -17.78 11.99
CA SER A 102 -8.84 -18.13 13.28
C SER A 102 -7.34 -18.43 13.15
N GLU A 103 -6.94 -19.16 12.11
CA GLU A 103 -5.53 -19.50 11.89
C GLU A 103 -4.67 -18.25 11.63
N VAL A 104 -5.07 -17.40 10.68
CA VAL A 104 -4.31 -16.20 10.29
C VAL A 104 -4.32 -15.14 11.39
N VAL A 105 -5.48 -14.88 12.00
CA VAL A 105 -5.60 -13.88 13.07
C VAL A 105 -4.80 -14.29 14.30
N LYS A 106 -4.86 -15.56 14.69
CA LYS A 106 -4.06 -16.07 15.80
C LYS A 106 -2.56 -15.87 15.55
N ASP A 107 -2.10 -16.21 14.33
CA ASP A 107 -0.69 -16.05 13.98
C ASP A 107 -0.25 -14.57 14.02
N ILE A 108 -1.07 -13.65 13.52
CA ILE A 108 -0.81 -12.21 13.60
C ILE A 108 -0.75 -11.73 15.06
N VAL A 109 -1.70 -12.16 15.88
CA VAL A 109 -1.82 -11.68 17.27
C VAL A 109 -0.71 -12.24 18.17
N GLU A 110 -0.34 -13.51 18.01
CA GLU A 110 0.64 -14.18 18.86
C GLU A 110 2.09 -13.95 18.40
N ASN A 111 2.33 -13.82 17.09
CA ASN A 111 3.67 -13.83 16.52
C ASN A 111 4.07 -12.52 15.82
N ASP A 112 3.20 -11.47 15.86
CA ASP A 112 3.43 -10.17 15.25
C ASP A 112 3.79 -10.25 13.75
N VAL A 113 3.21 -11.23 13.04
CA VAL A 113 3.41 -11.45 11.61
C VAL A 113 2.43 -10.64 10.76
N PHE A 114 2.68 -10.57 9.44
CA PHE A 114 1.86 -9.79 8.53
C PHE A 114 1.52 -10.52 7.24
N CYS A 115 0.49 -10.04 6.55
CA CYS A 115 0.00 -10.53 5.27
C CYS A 115 0.54 -9.69 4.09
N ALA A 116 0.48 -10.27 2.90
CA ALA A 116 0.73 -9.57 1.63
C ALA A 116 -0.27 -10.01 0.55
N LEU A 117 -0.34 -9.24 -0.53
CA LEU A 117 -1.15 -9.55 -1.71
C LEU A 117 -0.28 -10.15 -2.82
N SER A 118 -0.69 -11.29 -3.36
CA SER A 118 -0.06 -12.00 -4.47
C SER A 118 -1.04 -12.11 -5.65
N GLY A 119 -1.07 -11.08 -6.52
CA GLY A 119 -2.10 -10.98 -7.57
C GLY A 119 -1.57 -10.96 -9.00
N THR A 120 -0.64 -10.09 -9.32
CA THR A 120 -0.19 -9.78 -10.68
C THR A 120 0.50 -10.96 -11.35
N GLU A 121 0.14 -11.25 -12.60
CA GLU A 121 0.84 -12.23 -13.48
C GLU A 121 1.50 -11.52 -14.67
N ALA A 122 2.56 -12.17 -15.25
CA ALA A 122 3.32 -11.69 -16.40
C ALA A 122 2.41 -11.62 -17.59
N GLY A 123 1.53 -11.37 -18.01
CA GLY A 123 0.65 -11.39 -19.21
C GLY A 123 -0.72 -10.82 -18.95
N SER A 124 -1.05 -10.54 -17.68
CA SER A 124 -2.39 -10.03 -17.36
C SER A 124 -2.58 -8.57 -17.78
N GLY A 125 -1.57 -7.70 -17.62
CA GLY A 125 -1.64 -6.30 -18.00
C GLY A 125 -2.92 -5.62 -17.48
N VAL A 126 -3.69 -5.03 -18.39
CA VAL A 126 -5.01 -4.42 -18.07
C VAL A 126 -6.13 -5.47 -17.89
N HIS A 127 -5.88 -6.70 -18.29
CA HIS A 127 -6.84 -7.81 -18.20
C HIS A 127 -6.59 -8.63 -16.94
N MET A 128 -6.86 -8.06 -15.78
CA MET A 128 -6.59 -8.68 -14.48
C MET A 128 -7.29 -10.03 -14.26
N GLN A 129 -8.31 -10.36 -15.06
CA GLN A 129 -9.01 -11.64 -15.01
C GLN A 129 -8.35 -12.74 -15.85
N ASN A 130 -7.41 -12.39 -16.73
CA ASN A 130 -6.67 -13.38 -17.51
C ASN A 130 -5.59 -13.98 -16.63
N THR A 131 -5.80 -15.21 -16.21
CA THR A 131 -4.84 -15.94 -15.38
C THR A 131 -4.34 -17.20 -16.08
N SER A 132 -3.04 -17.47 -15.96
CA SER A 132 -2.41 -18.74 -16.33
C SER A 132 -2.25 -19.68 -15.12
N PHE A 133 -2.64 -19.20 -13.95
CA PHE A 133 -2.54 -19.93 -12.70
C PHE A 133 -3.49 -21.13 -12.66
N LYS A 134 -3.03 -22.26 -12.14
CA LYS A 134 -3.81 -23.52 -12.06
C LYS A 134 -4.08 -23.90 -10.63
N VAL A 135 -5.28 -24.37 -10.37
CA VAL A 135 -5.70 -24.87 -9.07
C VAL A 135 -6.44 -26.20 -9.29
N ASP A 136 -5.86 -27.30 -8.84
CA ASP A 136 -6.46 -28.62 -8.95
C ASP A 136 -6.97 -29.05 -7.57
N ILE A 137 -8.24 -29.48 -7.48
CA ILE A 137 -8.86 -29.87 -6.21
C ILE A 137 -8.71 -31.39 -6.00
N GLU A 138 -8.08 -31.77 -4.88
CA GLU A 138 -7.83 -33.14 -4.49
C GLU A 138 -8.41 -33.41 -3.08
N GLY A 139 -9.69 -33.79 -3.02
CA GLY A 139 -10.39 -34.03 -1.75
C GLY A 139 -10.48 -32.74 -0.90
N GLU A 140 -9.84 -32.75 0.27
CA GLU A 140 -9.80 -31.58 1.19
C GLU A 140 -8.65 -30.62 0.91
N TYR A 141 -7.94 -30.81 -0.19
CA TYR A 141 -6.79 -29.98 -0.58
C TYR A 141 -6.94 -29.37 -1.94
N ALA A 142 -6.33 -28.23 -2.13
CA ALA A 142 -6.08 -27.58 -3.40
C ALA A 142 -4.57 -27.57 -3.69
N ILE A 143 -4.21 -27.88 -4.94
CA ILE A 143 -2.84 -27.88 -5.44
C ILE A 143 -2.67 -26.68 -6.37
N LEU A 144 -1.87 -25.71 -5.95
CA LEU A 144 -1.66 -24.45 -6.66
C LEU A 144 -0.37 -24.51 -7.48
N ASN A 145 -0.48 -24.15 -8.76
CA ASN A 145 0.64 -24.10 -9.71
C ASN A 145 0.60 -22.82 -10.53
N GLY A 146 1.71 -22.12 -10.63
CA GLY A 146 1.84 -20.91 -11.42
C GLY A 146 2.88 -19.93 -10.89
N SER A 147 2.89 -18.72 -11.41
CA SER A 147 3.79 -17.68 -10.96
C SER A 147 3.07 -16.34 -10.85
N LYS A 148 3.39 -15.60 -9.83
CA LYS A 148 2.96 -14.21 -9.64
C LYS A 148 4.17 -13.29 -9.75
N HIS A 149 3.95 -12.10 -10.28
CA HIS A 149 4.99 -11.10 -10.46
C HIS A 149 4.72 -9.87 -9.58
N MET A 150 5.78 -9.17 -9.20
CA MET A 150 5.69 -7.94 -8.41
C MET A 150 4.89 -8.13 -7.09
N VAL A 151 5.12 -9.26 -6.41
CA VAL A 151 4.51 -9.54 -5.11
C VAL A 151 5.20 -8.70 -4.05
N THR A 152 4.56 -7.61 -3.64
CA THR A 152 5.06 -6.69 -2.61
C THR A 152 5.28 -7.44 -1.29
N SER A 153 6.42 -7.21 -0.63
CA SER A 153 6.86 -7.96 0.55
C SER A 153 7.07 -9.47 0.30
N GLY A 154 7.39 -9.84 -0.94
CA GLY A 154 7.64 -11.24 -1.33
C GLY A 154 8.83 -11.83 -0.55
N GLY A 155 8.62 -12.98 0.08
CA GLY A 155 9.60 -13.64 0.93
C GLY A 155 9.66 -13.12 2.38
N PHE A 156 8.99 -12.00 2.70
CA PHE A 156 9.00 -11.38 4.05
C PHE A 156 7.68 -11.52 4.79
N ALA A 157 6.54 -11.40 4.10
CA ALA A 157 5.24 -11.65 4.72
C ALA A 157 5.08 -13.13 5.09
N THR A 158 4.28 -13.42 6.11
CA THR A 158 4.01 -14.80 6.54
C THR A 158 2.83 -15.40 5.78
N TRP A 159 1.82 -14.59 5.44
CA TRP A 159 0.64 -15.02 4.73
C TRP A 159 0.45 -14.24 3.43
N TYR A 160 0.11 -14.95 2.36
CA TYR A 160 -0.14 -14.37 1.04
C TYR A 160 -1.59 -14.59 0.62
N MET A 161 -2.36 -13.51 0.44
CA MET A 161 -3.63 -13.55 -0.26
C MET A 161 -3.35 -13.68 -1.76
N THR A 162 -3.53 -14.87 -2.30
CA THR A 162 -3.19 -15.22 -3.68
C THR A 162 -4.43 -15.21 -4.55
N ILE A 163 -4.50 -14.31 -5.53
CA ILE A 163 -5.59 -14.22 -6.51
C ILE A 163 -5.41 -15.34 -7.53
N ALA A 164 -6.36 -16.28 -7.60
CA ALA A 164 -6.29 -17.42 -8.51
C ALA A 164 -7.71 -17.94 -8.84
N PRO A 165 -7.88 -18.79 -9.89
CA PRO A 165 -9.17 -19.39 -10.15
C PRO A 165 -9.61 -20.30 -8.99
N GLU A 166 -10.92 -20.47 -8.82
CA GLU A 166 -11.47 -21.42 -7.87
C GLU A 166 -10.95 -22.85 -8.16
N LYS A 167 -10.86 -23.18 -9.44
CA LYS A 167 -10.25 -24.42 -9.97
C LYS A 167 -9.79 -24.21 -11.41
N THR A 168 -8.88 -25.03 -11.87
CA THR A 168 -8.37 -24.99 -13.26
C THR A 168 -9.55 -25.05 -14.26
N GLY A 169 -9.57 -24.09 -15.19
CA GLY A 169 -10.61 -23.95 -16.21
C GLY A 169 -11.88 -23.23 -15.74
N SER A 170 -11.92 -22.71 -14.51
CA SER A 170 -12.99 -21.83 -14.05
C SER A 170 -12.66 -20.38 -14.37
N ASP A 171 -13.66 -19.62 -14.85
CA ASP A 171 -13.57 -18.15 -14.98
C ASP A 171 -13.82 -17.43 -13.66
N HIS A 172 -14.20 -18.20 -12.62
CA HIS A 172 -14.43 -17.66 -11.28
C HIS A 172 -13.12 -17.52 -10.53
N ILE A 173 -12.74 -16.27 -10.23
CA ILE A 173 -11.50 -15.90 -9.53
C ILE A 173 -11.81 -15.65 -8.06
N ILE A 174 -11.02 -16.26 -7.18
CA ILE A 174 -11.14 -16.15 -5.74
C ILE A 174 -9.76 -15.85 -5.11
N ASN A 175 -9.69 -15.74 -3.80
CA ASN A 175 -8.44 -15.55 -3.08
C ASN A 175 -8.08 -16.78 -2.23
N TRP A 176 -6.86 -17.27 -2.38
CA TRP A 176 -6.29 -18.36 -1.62
C TRP A 176 -5.28 -17.83 -0.59
N PHE A 177 -5.47 -18.13 0.69
CA PHE A 177 -4.51 -17.77 1.72
C PHE A 177 -3.42 -18.85 1.83
N VAL A 178 -2.18 -18.47 1.55
CA VAL A 178 -1.03 -19.38 1.50
C VAL A 178 0.04 -18.90 2.47
N SER A 179 0.45 -19.77 3.39
CA SER A 179 1.57 -19.48 4.29
C SER A 179 2.91 -19.53 3.54
N LYS A 180 3.82 -18.61 3.85
CA LYS A 180 5.18 -18.56 3.30
C LYS A 180 5.92 -19.89 3.38
N ASN A 181 5.69 -20.63 4.45
CA ASN A 181 6.38 -21.89 4.74
C ASN A 181 5.77 -23.10 4.03
N THR A 182 4.72 -22.92 3.22
CA THR A 182 4.10 -24.01 2.46
C THR A 182 5.10 -24.55 1.43
N LYS A 183 5.31 -25.87 1.45
CA LYS A 183 6.23 -26.54 0.51
C LYS A 183 5.84 -26.24 -0.93
N GLY A 184 6.80 -25.88 -1.76
CA GLY A 184 6.59 -25.54 -3.17
C GLY A 184 6.36 -24.06 -3.44
N LEU A 185 6.18 -23.22 -2.40
CA LEU A 185 6.17 -21.77 -2.52
C LEU A 185 7.61 -21.24 -2.44
N SER A 186 8.01 -20.42 -3.41
CA SER A 186 9.33 -19.81 -3.44
C SER A 186 9.30 -18.39 -3.99
N PHE A 187 10.32 -17.60 -3.66
CA PHE A 187 10.44 -16.18 -3.98
C PHE A 187 11.81 -15.95 -4.61
N GLU A 188 11.87 -15.12 -5.66
CA GLU A 188 13.15 -14.75 -6.26
C GLU A 188 13.93 -13.79 -5.36
N GLU A 189 15.10 -14.22 -4.88
CA GLU A 189 16.01 -13.35 -4.14
C GLU A 189 16.50 -12.20 -5.03
N ASN A 190 16.53 -10.99 -4.48
CA ASN A 190 16.96 -9.78 -5.21
C ASN A 190 16.18 -9.49 -6.51
N GLY A 191 14.98 -10.04 -6.66
CA GLY A 191 14.13 -9.89 -7.85
C GLY A 191 13.55 -8.48 -8.03
N TRP A 192 13.78 -7.54 -7.09
CA TRP A 192 13.30 -6.18 -7.18
C TRP A 192 14.43 -5.16 -7.38
N ASN A 193 14.36 -4.39 -8.46
CA ASN A 193 15.25 -3.27 -8.73
C ASN A 193 14.48 -2.12 -9.39
N GLY A 194 13.46 -1.62 -8.71
CA GLY A 194 12.61 -0.53 -9.20
C GLY A 194 13.34 0.81 -9.30
N VAL A 195 12.83 1.69 -10.14
CA VAL A 195 13.27 3.10 -10.21
C VAL A 195 12.99 3.79 -8.88
N GLY A 196 11.79 3.59 -8.32
CA GLY A 196 11.34 4.00 -7.00
C GLY A 196 10.77 2.82 -6.23
N MET A 197 10.18 3.10 -5.06
CA MET A 197 9.65 2.06 -4.15
C MET A 197 10.67 0.95 -3.88
N ARG A 198 11.95 1.34 -3.71
CA ARG A 198 13.06 0.40 -3.70
C ARG A 198 13.09 -0.51 -2.47
N SER A 199 12.38 -0.12 -1.40
CA SER A 199 12.30 -0.91 -0.16
C SER A 199 11.07 -1.83 -0.09
N ASN A 200 10.39 -2.14 -1.21
CA ASN A 200 9.14 -2.91 -1.14
C ASN A 200 9.26 -4.40 -1.46
N ALA A 201 10.42 -4.88 -1.94
CA ALA A 201 10.65 -6.27 -2.34
C ALA A 201 9.50 -6.85 -3.19
N SER A 202 9.12 -6.14 -4.27
CA SER A 202 8.09 -6.63 -5.22
C SER A 202 8.69 -7.68 -6.15
N VAL A 203 8.85 -8.90 -5.66
CA VAL A 203 9.57 -9.98 -6.34
C VAL A 203 8.64 -10.98 -7.02
N PRO A 204 9.12 -11.70 -8.06
CA PRO A 204 8.44 -12.88 -8.58
C PRO A 204 8.29 -13.97 -7.51
N THR A 205 7.14 -14.64 -7.55
CA THR A 205 6.77 -15.71 -6.61
C THR A 205 6.28 -16.92 -7.41
N HIS A 206 6.81 -18.09 -7.08
CA HIS A 206 6.53 -19.33 -7.80
C HIS A 206 5.79 -20.32 -6.90
N TYR A 207 4.80 -20.97 -7.49
CA TYR A 207 3.95 -21.99 -6.87
C TYR A 207 4.16 -23.31 -7.63
N GLU A 208 4.83 -24.27 -7.03
CA GLU A 208 5.16 -25.58 -7.60
C GLU A 208 4.53 -26.68 -6.75
N ASN A 209 3.34 -27.15 -7.14
CA ASN A 209 2.55 -28.11 -6.38
C ASN A 209 2.33 -27.68 -4.91
N VAL A 210 2.00 -26.40 -4.73
CA VAL A 210 1.74 -25.84 -3.40
C VAL A 210 0.41 -26.39 -2.90
N LYS A 211 0.46 -27.21 -1.85
CA LYS A 211 -0.72 -27.87 -1.28
C LYS A 211 -1.25 -27.10 -0.09
N VAL A 212 -2.50 -26.66 -0.17
CA VAL A 212 -3.23 -25.96 0.88
C VAL A 212 -4.59 -26.62 1.15
N SER A 213 -5.17 -26.36 2.32
CA SER A 213 -6.55 -26.79 2.59
C SER A 213 -7.55 -26.07 1.67
N VAL A 214 -8.62 -26.72 1.26
CA VAL A 214 -9.75 -26.04 0.59
C VAL A 214 -10.38 -24.95 1.46
N ASN A 215 -10.22 -25.03 2.79
CA ASN A 215 -10.65 -23.97 3.71
C ASN A 215 -9.84 -22.66 3.59
N ASN A 216 -8.69 -22.69 2.91
CA ASN A 216 -7.91 -21.48 2.64
C ASN A 216 -8.47 -20.67 1.47
N ALA A 217 -9.50 -21.16 0.79
CA ALA A 217 -10.25 -20.44 -0.23
C ALA A 217 -11.20 -19.43 0.40
N VAL A 218 -11.12 -18.20 -0.05
CA VAL A 218 -12.00 -17.09 0.37
C VAL A 218 -12.64 -16.48 -0.86
N ASP A 219 -13.98 -16.49 -0.90
CA ASP A 219 -14.79 -16.10 -2.04
C ASP A 219 -15.80 -15.02 -1.66
N ALA A 220 -15.56 -13.80 -2.13
CA ALA A 220 -16.44 -12.66 -1.88
C ALA A 220 -17.75 -12.71 -2.67
N SER A 221 -17.80 -13.40 -3.80
CA SER A 221 -18.95 -13.38 -4.70
C SER A 221 -20.25 -13.84 -4.07
N LYS A 222 -20.16 -14.62 -2.99
CA LYS A 222 -21.33 -15.17 -2.27
C LYS A 222 -22.00 -14.19 -1.32
N SER A 223 -21.32 -13.11 -0.94
CA SER A 223 -21.78 -12.20 0.13
C SER A 223 -21.57 -10.72 -0.16
N GLU A 224 -20.90 -10.35 -1.26
CA GLU A 224 -20.65 -8.96 -1.59
C GLU A 224 -21.90 -8.27 -2.16
N THR A 225 -22.28 -7.16 -1.56
CA THR A 225 -23.42 -6.33 -1.95
C THR A 225 -23.01 -4.88 -2.26
N SER A 226 -21.76 -4.52 -1.98
CA SER A 226 -21.23 -3.17 -2.25
C SER A 226 -20.85 -3.02 -3.72
N PRO A 227 -20.91 -1.80 -4.30
CA PRO A 227 -20.45 -1.53 -5.66
C PRO A 227 -18.97 -1.82 -5.88
N ILE A 228 -18.16 -1.81 -4.83
CA ILE A 228 -16.77 -2.23 -4.82
C ILE A 228 -16.46 -3.07 -3.59
N SER A 229 -15.63 -4.10 -3.73
CA SER A 229 -15.27 -5.01 -2.65
C SER A 229 -14.39 -4.33 -1.58
N ILE A 230 -14.38 -4.87 -0.36
CA ILE A 230 -13.65 -4.29 0.77
C ILE A 230 -12.14 -4.20 0.53
N ASP A 231 -11.56 -5.22 -0.09
CA ASP A 231 -10.14 -5.24 -0.45
C ASP A 231 -9.81 -4.16 -1.49
N THR A 232 -10.71 -3.93 -2.47
CA THR A 232 -10.59 -2.82 -3.43
C THR A 232 -10.63 -1.47 -2.70
N VAL A 233 -11.53 -1.29 -1.74
CA VAL A 233 -11.58 -0.09 -0.90
C VAL A 233 -10.26 0.12 -0.16
N TYR A 234 -9.78 -0.89 0.57
CA TYR A 234 -8.51 -0.80 1.30
C TYR A 234 -7.31 -0.59 0.38
N PHE A 235 -7.33 -1.22 -0.79
CA PHE A 235 -6.26 -1.10 -1.79
C PHE A 235 -6.19 0.33 -2.38
N ILE A 236 -7.31 0.83 -2.88
CA ILE A 236 -7.35 2.14 -3.55
C ILE A 236 -7.14 3.28 -2.54
N LEU A 237 -7.80 3.24 -1.38
CA LEU A 237 -7.60 4.25 -0.33
C LEU A 237 -6.22 4.13 0.34
N GLY A 238 -5.68 2.93 0.47
CA GLY A 238 -4.31 2.72 0.91
C GLY A 238 -3.30 3.39 -0.01
N LEU A 239 -3.43 3.21 -1.33
CA LEU A 239 -2.60 3.90 -2.31
C LEU A 239 -2.83 5.42 -2.30
N SER A 240 -4.09 5.88 -2.15
CA SER A 240 -4.39 7.30 -1.97
C SER A 240 -3.66 7.88 -0.75
N ALA A 241 -3.64 7.15 0.36
CA ALA A 241 -2.92 7.53 1.58
C ALA A 241 -1.39 7.56 1.37
N VAL A 242 -0.82 6.59 0.65
CA VAL A 242 0.62 6.56 0.31
C VAL A 242 1.01 7.82 -0.45
N TYR A 243 0.28 8.19 -1.51
CA TYR A 243 0.63 9.34 -2.34
C TYR A 243 0.25 10.68 -1.69
N SER A 244 -0.79 10.71 -0.87
CA SER A 244 -1.09 11.88 -0.01
C SER A 244 0.02 12.11 1.01
N GLY A 245 0.51 11.06 1.67
CA GLY A 245 1.67 11.14 2.57
C GLY A 245 2.95 11.56 1.86
N LEU A 246 3.20 11.01 0.66
CA LEU A 246 4.35 11.41 -0.17
C LEU A 246 4.30 12.92 -0.50
N CYS A 247 3.13 13.48 -0.82
CA CYS A 247 2.98 14.92 -1.06
C CYS A 247 3.37 15.74 0.16
N TRP A 248 2.94 15.33 1.37
CA TRP A 248 3.34 15.98 2.62
C TRP A 248 4.83 15.84 2.89
N GLY A 249 5.41 14.65 2.71
CA GLY A 249 6.84 14.43 2.88
C GLY A 249 7.69 15.28 1.92
N LEU A 250 7.26 15.49 0.68
CA LEU A 250 7.89 16.40 -0.28
C LEU A 250 7.76 17.87 0.13
N PHE A 251 6.59 18.29 0.62
CA PHE A 251 6.39 19.63 1.14
C PHE A 251 7.32 19.91 2.32
N ASP A 252 7.35 19.03 3.32
CA ASP A 252 8.18 19.17 4.50
C ASP A 252 9.68 19.21 4.14
N ALA A 253 10.15 18.30 3.29
CA ALA A 253 11.53 18.27 2.84
C ALA A 253 11.93 19.56 2.10
N ALA A 254 11.08 20.05 1.19
CA ALA A 254 11.32 21.29 0.44
C ALA A 254 11.28 22.52 1.36
N ASN A 255 10.30 22.59 2.25
CA ASN A 255 10.14 23.69 3.20
C ASN A 255 11.33 23.77 4.17
N ASN A 256 11.73 22.63 4.75
CA ASN A 256 12.91 22.56 5.62
C ASN A 256 14.19 22.94 4.88
N HIS A 257 14.36 22.48 3.63
CA HIS A 257 15.49 22.87 2.81
C HIS A 257 15.51 24.39 2.58
N ALA A 258 14.40 24.98 2.21
CA ALA A 258 14.30 26.42 1.94
C ALA A 258 14.55 27.27 3.20
N ALA A 259 14.01 26.88 4.35
CA ALA A 259 14.20 27.57 5.63
C ALA A 259 15.63 27.51 6.13
N ASN A 260 16.32 26.38 5.94
CA ASN A 260 17.68 26.15 6.47
C ASN A 260 18.80 26.65 5.55
N ARG A 261 18.51 26.90 4.26
CA ARG A 261 19.52 27.45 3.34
C ARG A 261 19.63 28.96 3.50
N LYS A 262 20.70 29.42 4.16
CA LYS A 262 20.96 30.85 4.42
C LYS A 262 21.91 31.44 3.40
N TYR A 263 21.72 32.70 3.10
CA TYR A 263 22.60 33.56 2.28
C TYR A 263 23.50 34.46 3.16
N PRO A 264 24.58 35.03 2.60
CA PRO A 264 25.49 35.86 3.37
C PRO A 264 24.87 37.13 3.97
N ASP A 265 23.76 37.62 3.39
CA ASP A 265 22.99 38.77 3.88
C ASP A 265 22.04 38.42 5.04
N GLY A 266 22.01 37.13 5.47
CA GLY A 266 21.14 36.63 6.53
C GLY A 266 19.75 36.19 6.05
N SER A 267 19.37 36.44 4.79
CA SER A 267 18.15 35.94 4.21
C SER A 267 18.20 34.41 4.00
N SER A 268 17.06 33.81 3.77
CA SER A 268 16.94 32.37 3.46
C SER A 268 16.41 32.14 2.05
N LEU A 269 16.55 30.92 1.55
CA LEU A 269 15.94 30.53 0.29
C LEU A 269 14.40 30.66 0.35
N ALA A 270 13.81 30.50 1.54
CA ALA A 270 12.38 30.69 1.77
C ALA A 270 11.90 32.14 1.57
N ASP A 271 12.82 33.13 1.55
CA ASP A 271 12.47 34.53 1.33
C ASP A 271 12.36 34.87 -0.16
N VAL A 272 12.81 34.00 -1.04
CA VAL A 272 12.77 34.19 -2.50
C VAL A 272 11.34 33.96 -3.00
N GLN A 273 10.76 34.96 -3.70
CA GLN A 273 9.36 34.95 -4.11
C GLN A 273 8.94 33.68 -4.89
N ILE A 274 9.71 33.26 -5.90
CA ILE A 274 9.38 32.08 -6.71
C ILE A 274 9.45 30.78 -5.88
N VAL A 275 10.27 30.73 -4.84
CA VAL A 275 10.34 29.58 -3.92
C VAL A 275 9.09 29.53 -3.05
N ARG A 276 8.59 30.69 -2.60
CA ARG A 276 7.32 30.80 -1.87
C ARG A 276 6.15 30.30 -2.71
N ASP A 277 6.11 30.65 -4.01
CA ASP A 277 5.07 30.15 -4.93
C ASP A 277 5.14 28.61 -5.05
N HIS A 278 6.35 28.06 -5.15
CA HIS A 278 6.53 26.60 -5.20
C HIS A 278 6.12 25.92 -3.90
N LEU A 279 6.46 26.47 -2.74
CA LEU A 279 6.03 25.94 -1.44
C LEU A 279 4.51 26.01 -1.27
N ALA A 280 3.87 27.11 -1.70
CA ALA A 280 2.42 27.23 -1.69
C ALA A 280 1.76 26.15 -2.57
N LYS A 281 2.30 25.88 -3.77
CA LYS A 281 1.81 24.82 -4.65
C LYS A 281 1.96 23.43 -4.01
N LEU A 282 3.11 23.13 -3.40
CA LEU A 282 3.34 21.88 -2.66
C LEU A 282 2.33 21.69 -1.55
N TYR A 283 2.08 22.72 -0.75
CA TYR A 283 1.08 22.69 0.31
C TYR A 283 -0.33 22.43 -0.23
N CYS A 284 -0.74 23.12 -1.31
CA CYS A 284 -2.04 22.90 -1.93
C CYS A 284 -2.21 21.46 -2.44
N ASN A 285 -1.19 20.88 -3.08
CA ASN A 285 -1.21 19.51 -3.54
C ASN A 285 -1.36 18.52 -2.37
N ALA A 286 -0.58 18.70 -1.30
CA ALA A 286 -0.65 17.86 -0.11
C ALA A 286 -2.02 17.97 0.59
N SER A 287 -2.51 19.20 0.79
CA SER A 287 -3.79 19.47 1.44
C SER A 287 -4.98 18.91 0.67
N SER A 288 -5.01 19.12 -0.67
CA SER A 288 -6.11 18.61 -1.50
C SER A 288 -6.12 17.10 -1.60
N SER A 289 -4.94 16.46 -1.70
CA SER A 289 -4.82 15.00 -1.69
C SER A 289 -5.34 14.41 -0.38
N LYS A 290 -4.96 14.98 0.77
CA LYS A 290 -5.46 14.58 2.08
C LYS A 290 -6.98 14.77 2.19
N ALA A 291 -7.48 15.94 1.82
CA ALA A 291 -8.89 16.27 1.96
C ALA A 291 -9.78 15.31 1.16
N LEU A 292 -9.41 15.04 -0.11
CA LEU A 292 -10.18 14.12 -0.95
C LEU A 292 -10.07 12.67 -0.49
N THR A 293 -8.89 12.24 0.01
CA THR A 293 -8.73 10.90 0.60
C THR A 293 -9.63 10.73 1.82
N MET A 294 -9.68 11.72 2.71
CA MET A 294 -10.55 11.67 3.90
C MET A 294 -12.04 11.78 3.56
N GLU A 295 -12.40 12.52 2.51
CA GLU A 295 -13.77 12.54 2.01
C GLU A 295 -14.19 11.17 1.46
N ALA A 296 -13.30 10.48 0.75
CA ALA A 296 -13.55 9.11 0.29
C ALA A 296 -13.68 8.12 1.47
N VAL A 297 -12.87 8.27 2.53
CA VAL A 297 -13.04 7.49 3.78
C VAL A 297 -14.43 7.72 4.38
N ASN A 298 -14.86 8.98 4.54
CA ASN A 298 -16.18 9.31 5.07
C ASN A 298 -17.31 8.69 4.22
N SER A 299 -17.14 8.69 2.90
CA SER A 299 -18.10 8.08 1.98
C SER A 299 -18.24 6.58 2.18
N VAL A 300 -17.12 5.88 2.43
CA VAL A 300 -17.11 4.44 2.74
C VAL A 300 -17.76 4.16 4.09
N GLU A 301 -17.41 4.91 5.13
CA GLU A 301 -17.96 4.73 6.48
C GLU A 301 -19.47 4.97 6.53
N ASN A 302 -19.98 5.89 5.70
CA ASN A 302 -21.41 6.21 5.62
C ASN A 302 -22.15 5.41 4.53
N ASN A 303 -21.47 4.50 3.83
CA ASN A 303 -22.02 3.74 2.70
C ASN A 303 -22.77 4.63 1.69
N SER A 304 -22.12 5.73 1.29
CA SER A 304 -22.72 6.74 0.39
C SER A 304 -22.88 6.20 -1.03
N ASP A 305 -23.90 6.66 -1.76
CA ASP A 305 -24.17 6.23 -3.14
C ASP A 305 -23.04 6.55 -4.12
N ASP A 306 -22.18 7.51 -3.79
CA ASP A 306 -21.04 7.96 -4.60
C ASP A 306 -19.67 7.45 -4.07
N LEU A 307 -19.69 6.41 -3.23
CA LEU A 307 -18.46 5.92 -2.60
C LEU A 307 -17.41 5.46 -3.63
N ALA A 308 -17.81 4.80 -4.71
CA ALA A 308 -16.90 4.30 -5.73
C ALA A 308 -16.18 5.45 -6.45
N GLU A 309 -16.93 6.48 -6.84
CA GLU A 309 -16.40 7.68 -7.50
C GLU A 309 -15.41 8.42 -6.59
N LYS A 310 -15.72 8.58 -5.32
CA LYS A 310 -14.85 9.23 -4.34
C LYS A 310 -13.58 8.44 -4.08
N VAL A 311 -13.70 7.11 -3.94
CA VAL A 311 -12.55 6.21 -3.76
C VAL A 311 -11.62 6.30 -4.98
N PHE A 312 -12.13 6.18 -6.20
CA PHE A 312 -11.30 6.22 -7.41
C PHE A 312 -10.69 7.61 -7.63
N SER A 313 -11.47 8.68 -7.50
CA SER A 313 -10.99 10.05 -7.70
C SER A 313 -9.91 10.43 -6.67
N SER A 314 -10.02 9.98 -5.42
CA SER A 314 -9.02 10.24 -4.38
C SER A 314 -7.64 9.71 -4.77
N ARG A 315 -7.57 8.49 -5.31
CA ARG A 315 -6.34 7.85 -5.76
C ARG A 315 -5.75 8.55 -6.99
N ILE A 316 -6.61 8.92 -7.96
CA ILE A 316 -6.19 9.65 -9.17
C ILE A 316 -5.53 10.97 -8.76
N VAL A 317 -6.24 11.79 -7.98
CA VAL A 317 -5.76 13.11 -7.56
C VAL A 317 -4.50 13.01 -6.71
N ALA A 318 -4.43 12.11 -5.74
CA ALA A 318 -3.25 11.94 -4.91
C ALA A 318 -2.01 11.55 -5.73
N SER A 319 -2.16 10.68 -6.73
CA SER A 319 -1.04 10.24 -7.58
C SER A 319 -0.59 11.32 -8.58
N GLU A 320 -1.51 12.08 -9.16
CA GLU A 320 -1.16 13.19 -10.04
C GLU A 320 -0.51 14.34 -9.27
N ASN A 321 -1.02 14.66 -8.08
CA ASN A 321 -0.42 15.65 -7.18
C ASN A 321 0.96 15.21 -6.68
N ALA A 322 1.23 13.92 -6.51
CA ALA A 322 2.55 13.41 -6.11
C ALA A 322 3.61 13.72 -7.17
N ILE A 323 3.30 13.50 -8.46
CA ILE A 323 4.19 13.87 -9.57
C ILE A 323 4.41 15.38 -9.63
N ASP A 324 3.35 16.16 -9.53
CA ASP A 324 3.45 17.63 -9.57
C ASP A 324 4.25 18.15 -8.36
N SER A 325 4.04 17.58 -7.18
CA SER A 325 4.81 17.90 -5.97
C SER A 325 6.30 17.56 -6.14
N ALA A 326 6.63 16.42 -6.71
CA ALA A 326 8.02 16.03 -6.98
C ALA A 326 8.73 17.06 -7.88
N LYS A 327 8.07 17.55 -8.92
CA LYS A 327 8.57 18.61 -9.80
C LYS A 327 8.89 19.90 -9.04
N TYR A 328 7.98 20.38 -8.19
CA TYR A 328 8.19 21.62 -7.44
C TYR A 328 9.19 21.46 -6.29
N ALA A 329 9.18 20.34 -5.57
CA ALA A 329 10.15 20.05 -4.54
C ALA A 329 11.59 19.99 -5.11
N MET A 330 11.76 19.39 -6.29
CA MET A 330 13.05 19.36 -7.00
C MET A 330 13.52 20.77 -7.37
N ARG A 331 12.62 21.67 -7.81
CA ARG A 331 12.97 23.07 -8.08
C ARG A 331 13.41 23.84 -6.84
N VAL A 332 12.76 23.62 -5.70
CA VAL A 332 13.15 24.21 -4.41
C VAL A 332 14.49 23.66 -3.95
N GLY A 333 14.70 22.36 -4.04
CA GLY A 333 15.92 21.67 -3.61
C GLY A 333 17.13 21.96 -4.50
N GLY A 334 16.88 22.33 -5.78
CA GLY A 334 17.92 22.70 -6.76
C GLY A 334 18.96 21.59 -6.95
N GLY A 335 20.21 21.97 -7.23
CA GLY A 335 21.30 21.02 -7.48
C GLY A 335 21.56 20.05 -6.32
N LYS A 336 21.27 20.42 -5.08
CA LYS A 336 21.39 19.53 -3.92
C LYS A 336 20.40 18.37 -4.00
N ALA A 337 19.15 18.65 -4.34
CA ALA A 337 18.12 17.61 -4.50
C ALA A 337 18.32 16.74 -5.75
N TYR A 338 19.09 17.19 -6.73
CA TYR A 338 19.38 16.42 -7.94
C TYR A 338 20.47 15.35 -7.73
N ASN A 339 21.23 15.43 -6.64
CA ASN A 339 22.14 14.36 -6.25
C ASN A 339 21.33 13.17 -5.70
N ARG A 340 21.83 11.95 -5.96
CA ARG A 340 21.19 10.70 -5.51
C ARG A 340 21.40 10.47 -4.01
N VAL A 341 21.06 11.50 -3.21
CA VAL A 341 21.06 11.48 -1.74
C VAL A 341 19.94 12.38 -1.24
N GLY A 342 19.10 11.85 -0.40
CA GLY A 342 18.09 12.60 0.32
C GLY A 342 16.64 12.38 -0.12
N GLN A 343 15.76 12.90 0.70
CA GLN A 343 14.33 12.60 0.66
C GLN A 343 13.65 13.08 -0.63
N ILE A 344 13.97 14.27 -1.14
CA ILE A 344 13.30 14.84 -2.33
C ILE A 344 13.54 13.96 -3.57
N GLU A 345 14.78 13.56 -3.82
CA GLU A 345 15.15 12.73 -4.97
C GLU A 345 14.52 11.34 -4.86
N ARG A 346 14.56 10.71 -3.68
CA ARG A 346 13.95 9.42 -3.42
C ARG A 346 12.44 9.47 -3.65
N MET A 347 11.74 10.41 -3.02
CA MET A 347 10.29 10.56 -3.17
C MET A 347 9.87 10.97 -4.59
N MET A 348 10.71 11.69 -5.33
CA MET A 348 10.48 11.95 -6.75
C MET A 348 10.43 10.63 -7.53
N ARG A 349 11.35 9.71 -7.31
CA ARG A 349 11.32 8.38 -7.97
C ARG A 349 10.11 7.56 -7.51
N ASP A 350 9.78 7.60 -6.22
CA ASP A 350 8.63 6.89 -5.65
C ASP A 350 7.29 7.39 -6.23
N SER A 351 7.19 8.68 -6.55
CA SER A 351 5.96 9.29 -7.09
C SER A 351 5.53 8.68 -8.44
N TYR A 352 6.49 8.24 -9.27
CA TYR A 352 6.21 7.65 -10.58
C TYR A 352 5.55 6.27 -10.47
N ALA A 353 5.79 5.51 -9.41
CA ALA A 353 5.11 4.24 -9.19
C ALA A 353 3.57 4.42 -9.14
N GLY A 354 3.10 5.57 -8.66
CA GLY A 354 1.69 5.92 -8.64
C GLY A 354 0.98 5.94 -9.97
N GLN A 355 1.70 6.14 -11.05
CA GLN A 355 1.13 6.22 -12.40
C GLN A 355 0.92 4.82 -13.00
N VAL A 356 1.79 3.88 -12.68
CA VAL A 356 1.87 2.58 -13.38
C VAL A 356 1.42 1.39 -12.52
N MET A 357 1.38 1.54 -11.19
CA MET A 357 0.94 0.48 -10.28
C MET A 357 -0.52 0.13 -10.52
N ALA A 358 -0.83 -1.16 -10.64
CA ALA A 358 -2.18 -1.64 -10.94
C ALA A 358 -3.19 -1.32 -9.82
N PRO A 359 -4.43 -0.90 -10.17
CA PRO A 359 -4.80 -0.43 -11.50
C PRO A 359 -4.04 0.85 -11.84
N SER A 360 -3.50 0.97 -13.07
CA SER A 360 -2.84 2.21 -13.49
C SER A 360 -3.81 3.40 -13.46
N ILE A 361 -3.28 4.62 -13.42
CA ILE A 361 -4.13 5.82 -13.41
C ILE A 361 -5.09 5.84 -14.60
N ASP A 362 -4.66 5.38 -15.77
CA ASP A 362 -5.51 5.34 -16.97
C ASP A 362 -6.65 4.33 -16.83
N VAL A 363 -6.38 3.13 -16.29
CA VAL A 363 -7.42 2.14 -15.99
C VAL A 363 -8.38 2.68 -14.92
N LEU A 364 -7.85 3.33 -13.89
CA LEU A 364 -8.67 3.87 -12.81
C LEU A 364 -9.60 5.01 -13.28
N LYS A 365 -9.13 5.86 -14.23
CA LYS A 365 -9.99 6.86 -14.90
C LYS A 365 -11.13 6.21 -15.68
N GLN A 366 -10.88 5.08 -16.33
CA GLN A 366 -11.95 4.32 -17.01
C GLN A 366 -12.94 3.73 -16.00
N MET A 367 -12.47 3.18 -14.88
CA MET A 367 -13.33 2.67 -13.81
C MET A 367 -14.21 3.78 -13.22
N LEU A 368 -13.64 4.98 -12.99
CA LEU A 368 -14.38 6.14 -12.51
C LEU A 368 -15.49 6.54 -13.50
N VAL A 369 -15.19 6.66 -14.80
CA VAL A 369 -16.20 7.01 -15.80
C VAL A 369 -17.26 5.90 -15.92
N GLY A 370 -16.87 4.62 -15.81
CA GLY A 370 -17.80 3.50 -15.76
C GLY A 370 -18.80 3.60 -14.60
N SER A 371 -18.32 3.96 -13.41
CA SER A 371 -19.16 4.18 -12.23
C SER A 371 -20.14 5.35 -12.41
N LEU A 372 -19.69 6.47 -12.99
CA LEU A 372 -20.55 7.62 -13.27
C LEU A 372 -21.69 7.31 -14.27
N ASN A 373 -21.46 6.40 -15.22
CA ASN A 373 -22.42 6.03 -16.25
C ASN A 373 -23.38 4.91 -15.84
N SER A 374 -23.13 4.24 -14.70
CA SER A 374 -23.97 3.16 -14.19
C SER A 374 -25.13 3.65 -13.30
N LYS A 375 -25.20 4.96 -13.06
CA LYS A 375 -26.29 5.65 -12.36
C LYS A 375 -27.31 6.17 -13.36
#